data_e9dfd564be2682b9175f4cc0bb779cb3
#
_entry.id   e9dfd564be2682b9175f4cc0bb779cb3
#
_cell.length_a   1.000
_cell.length_b   1.000
_cell.length_c   1.000
_cell.angle_alpha   90.00
_cell.angle_beta   90.00
_cell.angle_gamma   90.00
#
_symmetry.space_group_name_H-M   'P 1'
#
loop_
_entity.id
_entity.type
_entity.pdbx_description
1 polymer ?
#
loop_
_entity_poly.entity_id
_entity_poly.type
_entity_poly.pdbx_seq_one_letter_code
_entity_poly.pdbx_strand_id
1 'polypeptide(L)'
;MNNYKKSQFNIEIEKDNSCYLWNTLNGSMMRLSTNAIKYYRELPEIFKFTDNVIFSRLVQYGYLIPTEYNEIEFVLTKERQAIYA
;
A
#
# COMPACT_ATOMS: atom_id res chain seq x y z
N MET A 1 13.34 1.68 -15.14
CA MET A 1 13.04 0.43 -14.47
C MET A 1 12.32 0.68 -13.17
N ASN A 2 11.30 -0.12 -12.93
CA ASN A 2 10.34 0.21 -11.90
C ASN A 2 10.75 -0.37 -10.56
N ASN A 3 11.17 0.50 -9.66
CA ASN A 3 11.29 0.18 -8.25
C ASN A 3 9.99 0.53 -7.54
N TYR A 4 9.71 -0.21 -6.47
CA TYR A 4 8.50 -0.06 -5.67
C TYR A 4 8.88 0.22 -4.22
N LYS A 5 7.92 0.78 -3.49
CA LYS A 5 8.03 1.02 -2.05
C LYS A 5 6.66 0.79 -1.42
N LYS A 6 6.64 0.62 -0.10
CA LYS A 6 5.38 0.59 0.64
C LYS A 6 4.78 2.00 0.66
N SER A 7 3.45 2.09 0.51
CA SER A 7 2.76 3.36 0.72
C SER A 7 2.98 3.84 2.15
N GLN A 8 3.26 5.13 2.33
CA GLN A 8 3.40 5.70 3.67
C GLN A 8 2.08 5.79 4.43
N PHE A 9 0.96 5.55 3.75
CA PHE A 9 -0.38 5.57 4.33
C PHE A 9 -0.87 4.19 4.76
N ASN A 10 -0.02 3.16 4.68
CA ASN A 10 -0.38 1.82 5.14
C ASN A 10 -0.32 1.74 6.67
N ILE A 11 -1.36 1.14 7.25
CA ILE A 11 -1.43 0.86 8.68
C ILE A 11 -1.73 -0.62 8.87
N GLU A 12 -0.94 -1.30 9.71
CA GLU A 12 -1.22 -2.68 10.09
C GLU A 12 -2.12 -2.69 11.31
N ILE A 13 -3.20 -3.47 11.25
CA ILE A 13 -4.17 -3.59 12.33
C ILE A 13 -4.28 -5.06 12.71
N GLU A 14 -4.07 -5.37 13.99
CA GLU A 14 -4.30 -6.72 14.53
C GLU A 14 -5.59 -6.73 15.33
N LYS A 15 -6.47 -7.67 15.00
CA LYS A 15 -7.74 -7.83 15.69
C LYS A 15 -8.19 -9.29 15.61
N ASP A 16 -8.53 -9.88 16.74
CA ASP A 16 -9.07 -11.25 16.83
C ASP A 16 -8.16 -12.28 16.13
N ASN A 17 -6.85 -12.18 16.38
CA ASN A 17 -5.81 -13.03 15.77
C ASN A 17 -5.71 -12.90 14.25
N SER A 18 -6.30 -11.87 13.69
CA SER A 18 -6.20 -11.56 12.26
C SER A 18 -5.41 -10.26 12.07
N CYS A 19 -4.69 -10.18 10.95
CA CYS A 19 -3.96 -9.00 10.58
C CYS A 19 -4.59 -8.38 9.34
N TYR A 20 -4.83 -7.07 9.40
CA TYR A 20 -5.39 -6.30 8.30
C TYR A 20 -4.40 -5.24 7.89
N LEU A 21 -4.37 -4.94 6.60
CA LEU A 21 -3.62 -3.82 6.07
C LEU A 21 -4.62 -2.79 5.56
N TRP A 22 -4.53 -1.57 6.09
CA TRP A 22 -5.41 -0.47 5.74
C TRP A 22 -4.60 0.65 5.11
N ASN A 23 -5.00 1.09 3.92
CA ASN A 23 -4.39 2.26 3.30
C ASN A 23 -5.32 3.45 3.50
N THR A 24 -4.88 4.42 4.29
CA THR A 24 -5.71 5.57 4.65
C THR A 24 -5.86 6.56 3.51
N LEU A 25 -5.03 6.49 2.48
CA LEU A 25 -5.14 7.37 1.33
C LEU A 25 -6.30 6.99 0.41
N ASN A 26 -6.45 5.70 0.10
CA ASN A 26 -7.49 5.23 -0.81
C ASN A 26 -8.64 4.51 -0.09
N GLY A 27 -8.52 4.28 1.21
CA GLY A 27 -9.56 3.65 2.02
C GLY A 27 -9.62 2.13 1.91
N SER A 28 -8.73 1.48 1.16
CA SER A 28 -8.79 0.03 1.04
C SER A 28 -8.34 -0.65 2.32
N MET A 29 -8.97 -1.78 2.65
CA MET A 29 -8.62 -2.61 3.79
C MET A 29 -8.60 -4.07 3.33
N MET A 30 -7.56 -4.79 3.72
CA MET A 30 -7.37 -6.18 3.31
C MET A 30 -6.93 -7.01 4.49
N ARG A 31 -7.57 -8.17 4.67
CA ARG A 31 -7.10 -9.17 5.62
C ARG A 31 -5.93 -9.92 4.99
N LEU A 32 -4.82 -10.00 5.71
CA LEU A 32 -3.64 -10.68 5.24
C LEU A 32 -3.53 -12.07 5.88
N SER A 33 -3.26 -13.08 5.06
CA SER A 33 -2.91 -14.39 5.54
C SER A 33 -1.55 -14.35 6.25
N THR A 34 -1.22 -15.39 7.01
CA THR A 34 0.08 -15.48 7.68
C THR A 34 1.24 -15.33 6.69
N ASN A 35 1.13 -15.97 5.53
CA ASN A 35 2.17 -15.86 4.49
C ASN A 35 2.24 -14.45 3.90
N ALA A 36 1.09 -13.82 3.69
CA ALA A 36 1.04 -12.48 3.10
C ALA A 36 1.62 -11.42 4.04
N ILE A 37 1.29 -11.48 5.34
CA ILE A 37 1.83 -10.51 6.29
C ILE A 37 3.34 -10.68 6.47
N LYS A 38 3.82 -11.93 6.49
CA LYS A 38 5.26 -12.20 6.55
C LYS A 38 5.96 -11.63 5.32
N TYR A 39 5.41 -11.88 4.13
CA TYR A 39 5.94 -11.35 2.88
C TYR A 39 6.03 -9.83 2.92
N TYR A 40 4.95 -9.17 3.33
CA TYR A 40 4.89 -7.72 3.40
C TYR A 40 5.92 -7.14 4.38
N ARG A 41 6.03 -7.73 5.58
CA ARG A 41 6.95 -7.27 6.62
C ARG A 41 8.41 -7.44 6.23
N GLU A 42 8.73 -8.45 5.43
CA GLU A 42 10.10 -8.72 4.99
C GLU A 42 10.54 -7.89 3.81
N LEU A 43 9.64 -7.12 3.18
CA LEU A 43 10.01 -6.27 2.05
C LEU A 43 10.97 -5.17 2.52
N PRO A 44 12.06 -4.94 1.77
CA PRO A 44 12.97 -3.83 2.06
C PRO A 44 12.29 -2.49 1.76
N GLU A 45 12.98 -1.39 2.07
CA GLU A 45 12.46 -0.05 1.82
C GLU A 45 12.17 0.20 0.34
N ILE A 46 13.05 -0.28 -0.53
CA ILE A 46 12.90 -0.20 -1.99
C ILE A 46 13.10 -1.59 -2.56
N PHE A 47 12.23 -2.01 -3.45
CA PHE A 47 12.29 -3.34 -4.05
C PHE A 47 11.84 -3.31 -5.50
N LYS A 48 12.23 -4.35 -6.25
CA LYS A 48 11.90 -4.47 -7.67
C LYS A 48 10.61 -5.25 -7.86
N PHE A 49 9.97 -5.05 -9.01
CA PHE A 49 8.81 -5.84 -9.40
C PHE A 49 9.13 -7.34 -9.32
N THR A 50 8.21 -8.09 -8.80
CA THR A 50 8.29 -9.56 -8.68
C THR A 50 7.01 -10.18 -9.18
N ASP A 51 7.12 -11.23 -9.98
CA ASP A 51 5.97 -11.99 -10.45
C ASP A 51 5.49 -12.94 -9.33
N ASN A 52 4.74 -12.37 -8.40
CA ASN A 52 4.23 -13.06 -7.22
C ASN A 52 2.79 -12.61 -6.97
N VAL A 53 1.92 -13.56 -6.65
CA VAL A 53 0.49 -13.27 -6.44
C VAL A 53 0.28 -12.27 -5.32
N ILE A 54 1.00 -12.42 -4.21
CA ILE A 54 0.89 -11.49 -3.07
C ILE A 54 1.34 -10.09 -3.49
N PHE A 55 2.48 -9.99 -4.17
CA PHE A 55 2.99 -8.72 -4.66
C PHE A 55 1.98 -8.04 -5.58
N SER A 56 1.44 -8.77 -6.55
CA SER A 56 0.47 -8.23 -7.51
C SER A 56 -0.78 -7.69 -6.83
N ARG A 57 -1.29 -8.39 -5.82
CA ARG A 57 -2.44 -7.94 -5.05
C ARG A 57 -2.14 -6.67 -4.26
N LEU A 58 -0.98 -6.61 -3.62
CA LEU A 58 -0.60 -5.43 -2.85
C LEU A 58 -0.44 -4.20 -3.75
N VAL A 59 0.09 -4.39 -4.95
CA VAL A 59 0.17 -3.31 -5.95
C VAL A 59 -1.23 -2.89 -6.42
N GLN A 60 -2.08 -3.87 -6.73
CA GLN A 60 -3.43 -3.62 -7.24
C GLN A 60 -4.25 -2.73 -6.31
N TYR A 61 -4.14 -2.95 -5.00
CA TYR A 61 -4.91 -2.21 -4.01
C TYR A 61 -4.17 -1.00 -3.41
N GLY A 62 -3.01 -0.65 -3.96
CA GLY A 62 -2.31 0.57 -3.60
C GLY A 62 -1.45 0.50 -2.35
N TYR A 63 -1.19 -0.69 -1.82
CA TYR A 63 -0.31 -0.85 -0.65
C TYR A 63 1.16 -0.78 -1.02
N LEU A 64 1.50 -1.16 -2.26
CA LEU A 64 2.84 -1.01 -2.83
C LEU A 64 2.72 -0.11 -4.05
N ILE A 65 3.59 0.88 -4.14
CA ILE A 65 3.53 1.90 -5.18
C ILE A 65 4.90 2.09 -5.82
N PRO A 66 4.95 2.58 -7.06
CA PRO A 66 6.22 2.96 -7.68
C PRO A 66 6.93 4.04 -6.85
N THR A 67 8.25 3.97 -6.79
CA THR A 67 9.05 4.91 -5.99
C THR A 67 8.90 6.35 -6.45
N GLU A 68 8.64 6.59 -7.72
CA GLU A 68 8.45 7.94 -8.27
C GLU A 68 7.05 8.50 -8.02
N TYR A 69 6.11 7.70 -7.49
CA TYR A 69 4.77 8.17 -7.19
C TYR A 69 4.76 9.07 -5.96
N ASN A 70 4.20 10.26 -6.10
CA ASN A 70 4.13 11.24 -5.01
C ASN A 70 2.73 11.22 -4.39
N GLU A 71 2.58 10.51 -3.27
CA GLU A 71 1.31 10.38 -2.56
C GLU A 71 0.85 11.70 -1.95
N ILE A 72 1.77 12.52 -1.50
CA ILE A 72 1.45 13.83 -0.89
C ILE A 72 0.84 14.76 -1.95
N GLU A 73 1.40 14.78 -3.14
CA GLU A 73 0.84 15.57 -4.24
C GLU A 73 -0.57 15.11 -4.59
N PHE A 74 -0.82 13.79 -4.57
CA PHE A 74 -2.15 13.25 -4.81
C PHE A 74 -3.15 13.74 -3.76
N VAL A 75 -2.78 13.74 -2.48
CA VAL A 75 -3.63 14.25 -1.39
C VAL A 75 -3.94 15.73 -1.59
N LEU A 76 -2.94 16.55 -1.90
CA LEU A 76 -3.13 17.97 -2.14
C LEU A 76 -4.07 18.22 -3.31
N THR A 77 -3.96 17.47 -4.38
CA THR A 77 -4.85 17.56 -5.54
C THR A 77 -6.29 17.22 -5.15
N LYS A 78 -6.49 16.16 -4.36
CA LYS A 78 -7.80 15.77 -3.87
C LYS A 78 -8.43 16.87 -3.00
N GLU A 79 -7.66 17.46 -2.10
CA GLU A 79 -8.15 18.55 -1.25
C GLU A 79 -8.59 19.74 -2.08
N ARG A 80 -7.83 20.12 -3.09
CA ARG A 80 -8.20 21.21 -3.99
C ARG A 80 -9.50 20.91 -4.73
N GLN A 81 -9.68 19.69 -5.21
CA GLN A 81 -10.91 19.28 -5.87
C GLN A 81 -12.11 19.35 -4.94
N ALA A 82 -11.94 18.94 -3.68
CA ALA A 82 -12.99 19.00 -2.68
C ALA A 82 -13.40 20.45 -2.38
N ILE A 83 -12.47 21.37 -2.39
CA ILE A 83 -12.74 22.80 -2.13
C ILE A 83 -13.49 23.46 -3.30
N TYR A 84 -13.19 23.06 -4.51
CA TYR A 84 -13.75 23.69 -5.71
C TYR A 84 -14.89 22.90 -6.37
N ALA A 85 -15.21 21.75 -5.82
CA ALA A 85 -16.34 20.98 -6.27
C ALA A 85 -17.60 21.42 -5.55
#